data_6e2ff5005f6f1dcd5be2b9154016331d
#
_entry.id   6e2ff5005f6f1dcd5be2b9154016331d
#
_cell.length_a   1.000
_cell.length_b   1.000
_cell.length_c   1.000
_cell.angle_alpha   90.00
_cell.angle_beta   90.00
_cell.angle_gamma   90.00
#
_symmetry.space_group_name_H-M   'P 1'
#
loop_
_entity.id
_entity.type
_entity.pdbx_description
1 polymer ?
#
loop_
_entity_poly.entity_id
_entity_poly.type
_entity_poly.pdbx_seq_one_letter_code
_entity_poly.pdbx_strand_id
1 'polypeptide(L)'
;SAASDVYKRQVYGLNHLKIISFGPRPLNFLACNAPIQQLYNLGVEIEENSELDLFEAFHKHENDPRIPEVAADMAAELGDGNKKPDILPKLAQYELTLLDWIEEHKGYREFVAIAGKCWPAFQTQFGFVPCYVNSRLTGRGIPVSCEVDIYGALSEFIGTVVSEDAVTLLDINNTVPADLYEKEIAGKFPYRLTDTFMGFHCGNTTTKKLAFCEMKYQLIMARSLPEEVTQGTLEGDILPGDVTFFRLQST
;
A
#
# COMPACT_ATOMS: atom_id res chain seq x y z
N SER A 1 19.37 16.39 -19.77
CA SER A 1 19.50 14.92 -20.02
C SER A 1 18.49 14.18 -19.15
N ALA A 2 18.13 12.95 -19.54
CA ALA A 2 17.17 12.13 -18.77
C ALA A 2 17.52 12.04 -17.27
N ALA A 3 18.78 11.82 -16.91
CA ALA A 3 19.23 11.81 -15.52
C ALA A 3 19.00 13.15 -14.80
N SER A 4 19.20 14.27 -15.48
CA SER A 4 18.92 15.60 -14.92
C SER A 4 17.42 15.82 -14.69
N ASP A 5 16.58 15.28 -15.56
CA ASP A 5 15.13 15.44 -15.46
C ASP A 5 14.56 14.55 -14.33
N VAL A 6 15.08 13.32 -14.18
CA VAL A 6 14.77 12.45 -13.02
C VAL A 6 15.15 13.13 -11.72
N TYR A 7 16.34 13.68 -11.61
CA TYR A 7 16.79 14.40 -10.41
C TYR A 7 15.90 15.59 -10.07
N LYS A 8 15.51 16.39 -11.07
CA LYS A 8 14.62 17.54 -10.86
C LYS A 8 13.26 17.10 -10.35
N ARG A 9 12.69 16.03 -10.91
CA ARG A 9 11.41 15.48 -10.46
C ARG A 9 11.48 15.02 -8.99
N GLN A 10 12.56 14.35 -8.60
CA GLN A 10 12.75 13.92 -7.21
C GLN A 10 12.81 15.11 -6.25
N VAL A 11 13.64 16.11 -6.55
CA VAL A 11 13.77 17.31 -5.70
C VAL A 11 12.45 18.07 -5.63
N TYR A 12 11.79 18.26 -6.76
CA TYR A 12 10.47 18.90 -6.80
C TYR A 12 9.45 18.11 -5.99
N GLY A 13 9.38 16.79 -6.22
CA GLY A 13 8.46 15.91 -5.53
C GLY A 13 8.63 15.96 -4.01
N LEU A 14 9.87 15.85 -3.51
CA LEU A 14 10.13 15.90 -2.07
C LEU A 14 9.69 17.24 -1.43
N ASN A 15 9.97 18.35 -2.09
CA ASN A 15 9.59 19.68 -1.59
C ASN A 15 8.07 19.93 -1.61
N HIS A 16 7.31 19.09 -2.33
CA HIS A 16 5.86 19.22 -2.46
C HIS A 16 5.11 18.00 -1.90
N LEU A 17 5.83 17.11 -1.18
CA LEU A 17 5.27 15.92 -0.56
C LEU A 17 4.78 16.17 0.84
N LYS A 18 3.59 15.64 1.15
CA LYS A 18 3.10 15.41 2.50
C LYS A 18 2.89 13.91 2.71
N ILE A 19 3.38 13.40 3.82
CA ILE A 19 3.07 12.03 4.26
C ILE A 19 2.06 12.13 5.40
N ILE A 20 0.90 11.52 5.23
CA ILE A 20 -0.17 11.46 6.22
C ILE A 20 -0.13 10.09 6.88
N SER A 21 0.03 10.04 8.19
CA SER A 21 0.02 8.79 8.94
C SER A 21 -1.20 8.66 9.84
N PHE A 22 -1.65 7.42 10.05
CA PHE A 22 -2.76 7.08 10.95
C PHE A 22 -2.33 6.08 12.01
N GLY A 23 -2.18 6.59 13.22
CA GLY A 23 -1.76 5.85 14.41
C GLY A 23 -0.24 5.64 14.51
N PRO A 24 0.23 5.06 15.62
CA PRO A 24 1.60 4.60 15.74
C PRO A 24 1.78 3.29 14.97
N ARG A 25 3.03 2.99 14.58
CA ARG A 25 3.37 1.67 14.05
C ARG A 25 2.91 0.56 15.00
N PRO A 26 2.60 -0.65 14.49
CA PRO A 26 2.33 -1.79 15.35
C PRO A 26 3.55 -2.13 16.23
N LEU A 27 3.28 -2.60 17.45
CA LEU A 27 4.29 -2.74 18.52
C LEU A 27 5.58 -3.46 18.09
N ASN A 28 5.47 -4.54 17.34
CA ASN A 28 6.61 -5.40 16.99
C ASN A 28 7.30 -4.99 15.68
N PHE A 29 6.80 -3.98 14.96
CA PHE A 29 7.36 -3.51 13.69
C PHE A 29 8.44 -2.43 13.91
N LEU A 30 9.52 -2.80 14.60
CA LEU A 30 10.61 -1.88 14.92
C LEU A 30 11.32 -1.33 13.69
N ALA A 31 11.33 -2.06 12.58
CA ALA A 31 11.87 -1.60 11.30
C ALA A 31 11.12 -0.38 10.73
N CYS A 32 9.86 -0.17 11.13
CA CYS A 32 9.04 0.98 10.74
C CYS A 32 9.21 2.18 11.70
N ASN A 33 10.08 2.08 12.70
CA ASN A 33 10.38 3.19 13.61
C ASN A 33 11.24 4.22 12.87
N ALA A 34 10.65 5.36 12.55
CA ALA A 34 11.26 6.35 11.68
C ALA A 34 11.52 7.66 12.44
N PRO A 35 12.77 8.17 12.47
CA PRO A 35 13.04 9.52 12.94
C PRO A 35 12.60 10.52 11.89
N ILE A 36 11.44 11.13 12.08
CA ILE A 36 10.82 12.04 11.09
C ILE A 36 11.52 13.39 10.98
N GLN A 37 12.36 13.75 11.93
CA GLN A 37 13.08 15.03 11.91
C GLN A 37 13.89 15.25 10.63
N GLN A 38 14.52 14.20 10.12
CA GLN A 38 15.32 14.26 8.90
C GLN A 38 14.47 14.54 7.65
N LEU A 39 13.22 14.13 7.65
CA LEU A 39 12.31 14.34 6.53
C LEU A 39 11.94 15.82 6.36
N TYR A 40 11.78 16.54 7.46
CA TYR A 40 11.57 17.99 7.40
C TYR A 40 12.76 18.72 6.74
N ASN A 41 13.98 18.24 6.98
CA ASN A 41 15.18 18.80 6.34
C ASN A 41 15.21 18.56 4.82
N LEU A 42 14.49 17.54 4.34
CA LEU A 42 14.30 17.25 2.92
C LEU A 42 13.10 18.01 2.31
N GLY A 43 12.38 18.80 3.09
CA GLY A 43 11.20 19.52 2.67
C GLY A 43 9.91 18.71 2.70
N VAL A 44 9.96 17.47 3.20
CA VAL A 44 8.79 16.59 3.34
C VAL A 44 8.02 16.96 4.60
N GLU A 45 6.72 17.20 4.46
CA GLU A 45 5.83 17.43 5.59
C GLU A 45 5.25 16.12 6.08
N ILE A 46 5.21 15.93 7.40
CA ILE A 46 4.60 14.75 8.03
C ILE A 46 3.42 15.22 8.86
N GLU A 47 2.26 14.59 8.66
CA GLU A 47 1.08 14.78 9.48
C GLU A 47 0.72 13.47 10.18
N GLU A 48 0.76 13.50 11.52
CA GLU A 48 0.47 12.32 12.33
C GLU A 48 -0.94 12.44 12.91
N ASN A 49 -1.80 11.49 12.56
CA ASN A 49 -3.19 11.42 13.01
C ASN A 49 -3.44 10.16 13.83
N SER A 50 -4.52 10.16 14.58
CA SER A 50 -5.01 8.98 15.29
C SER A 50 -5.86 8.10 14.36
N GLU A 51 -5.87 6.80 14.61
CA GLU A 51 -6.84 5.89 13.96
C GLU A 51 -8.28 6.24 14.32
N LEU A 52 -8.52 6.90 15.47
CA LEU A 52 -9.86 7.36 15.86
C LEU A 52 -10.34 8.49 14.95
N ASP A 53 -9.45 9.39 14.52
CA ASP A 53 -9.79 10.46 13.58
C ASP A 53 -10.20 9.87 12.23
N LEU A 54 -9.45 8.87 11.74
CA LEU A 54 -9.80 8.14 10.53
C LEU A 54 -11.14 7.40 10.66
N PHE A 55 -11.38 6.78 11.81
CA PHE A 55 -12.62 6.06 12.09
C PHE A 55 -13.84 7.00 12.11
N GLU A 56 -13.70 8.16 12.74
CA GLU A 56 -14.75 9.19 12.73
C GLU A 56 -15.01 9.70 11.30
N ALA A 57 -13.97 9.97 10.54
CA ALA A 57 -14.10 10.39 9.13
C ALA A 57 -14.79 9.31 8.29
N PHE A 58 -14.46 8.03 8.49
CA PHE A 58 -15.12 6.92 7.82
C PHE A 58 -16.61 6.87 8.10
N HIS A 59 -17.03 7.06 9.34
CA HIS A 59 -18.44 7.11 9.70
C HIS A 59 -19.19 8.30 9.09
N LYS A 60 -18.55 9.44 8.92
CA LYS A 60 -19.14 10.60 8.22
C LYS A 60 -19.49 10.30 6.76
N HIS A 61 -18.84 9.30 6.15
CA HIS A 61 -19.06 8.87 4.77
C HIS A 61 -20.07 7.71 4.63
N GLU A 62 -20.74 7.24 5.69
CA GLU A 62 -21.66 6.08 5.64
C GLU A 62 -22.74 6.16 4.56
N ASN A 63 -23.22 7.36 4.25
CA ASN A 63 -24.27 7.58 3.25
C ASN A 63 -23.79 8.48 2.09
N ASP A 64 -22.50 8.46 1.80
CA ASP A 64 -21.96 9.27 0.72
C ASP A 64 -22.55 8.81 -0.63
N PRO A 65 -23.16 9.73 -1.41
CA PRO A 65 -23.83 9.38 -2.65
C PRO A 65 -22.87 8.89 -3.75
N ARG A 66 -21.56 9.06 -3.58
CA ARG A 66 -20.54 8.56 -4.51
C ARG A 66 -20.20 7.08 -4.33
N ILE A 67 -20.60 6.47 -3.20
CA ILE A 67 -20.28 5.05 -2.89
C ILE A 67 -20.70 4.10 -4.01
N PRO A 68 -21.91 4.15 -4.57
CA PRO A 68 -22.32 3.21 -5.62
C PRO A 68 -21.44 3.30 -6.89
N GLU A 69 -21.03 4.50 -7.28
CA GLU A 69 -20.17 4.73 -8.44
C GLU A 69 -18.78 4.13 -8.22
N VAL A 70 -18.16 4.42 -7.07
CA VAL A 70 -16.83 3.90 -6.72
C VAL A 70 -16.87 2.36 -6.57
N ALA A 71 -17.91 1.81 -5.96
CA ALA A 71 -18.06 0.36 -5.85
C ALA A 71 -18.23 -0.32 -7.22
N ALA A 72 -18.94 0.31 -8.16
CA ALA A 72 -19.07 -0.18 -9.53
C ALA A 72 -17.72 -0.13 -10.28
N ASP A 73 -16.92 0.93 -10.10
CA ASP A 73 -15.57 1.04 -10.65
C ASP A 73 -14.63 -0.04 -10.07
N MET A 74 -14.71 -0.30 -8.77
CA MET A 74 -13.99 -1.41 -8.12
C MET A 74 -14.37 -2.77 -8.71
N ALA A 75 -15.67 -3.01 -8.92
CA ALA A 75 -16.16 -4.25 -9.51
C ALA A 75 -15.65 -4.44 -10.95
N ALA A 76 -15.63 -3.35 -11.73
CA ALA A 76 -15.11 -3.38 -13.10
C ALA A 76 -13.60 -3.62 -13.14
N GLU A 77 -12.83 -3.01 -12.23
CA GLU A 77 -11.38 -3.22 -12.12
C GLU A 77 -11.03 -4.68 -11.76
N LEU A 78 -11.76 -5.26 -10.83
CA LEU A 78 -11.54 -6.66 -10.40
C LEU A 78 -12.03 -7.70 -11.42
N GLY A 79 -13.09 -7.40 -12.17
CA GLY A 79 -13.68 -8.32 -13.14
C GLY A 79 -13.98 -9.69 -12.52
N ASP A 80 -13.43 -10.74 -13.10
CA ASP A 80 -13.61 -12.13 -12.61
C ASP A 80 -12.97 -12.36 -11.23
N GLY A 81 -12.05 -11.50 -10.81
CA GLY A 81 -11.43 -11.51 -9.49
C GLY A 81 -12.32 -10.96 -8.38
N ASN A 82 -13.49 -10.42 -8.69
CA ASN A 82 -14.45 -9.91 -7.72
C ASN A 82 -15.17 -11.06 -6.98
N LYS A 83 -14.46 -11.72 -6.07
CA LYS A 83 -14.98 -12.88 -5.31
C LYS A 83 -15.74 -12.49 -4.04
N LYS A 84 -15.70 -11.22 -3.67
CA LYS A 84 -16.34 -10.69 -2.43
C LYS A 84 -17.08 -9.38 -2.76
N PRO A 85 -18.11 -9.40 -3.63
CA PRO A 85 -18.78 -8.18 -4.09
C PRO A 85 -19.48 -7.41 -2.96
N ASP A 86 -19.94 -8.09 -1.92
CA ASP A 86 -20.70 -7.48 -0.83
C ASP A 86 -19.87 -6.52 0.03
N ILE A 87 -18.54 -6.62 0.00
CA ILE A 87 -17.66 -5.71 0.76
C ILE A 87 -17.36 -4.41 0.00
N LEU A 88 -17.57 -4.36 -1.31
CA LEU A 88 -17.19 -3.21 -2.14
C LEU A 88 -17.78 -1.88 -1.70
N PRO A 89 -19.04 -1.79 -1.24
CA PRO A 89 -19.57 -0.51 -0.74
C PRO A 89 -18.78 0.03 0.47
N LYS A 90 -18.34 -0.83 1.39
CA LYS A 90 -17.50 -0.41 2.54
C LYS A 90 -16.09 0.01 2.11
N LEU A 91 -15.51 -0.70 1.13
CA LEU A 91 -14.21 -0.32 0.58
C LEU A 91 -14.29 1.00 -0.19
N ALA A 92 -15.37 1.23 -0.93
CA ALA A 92 -15.65 2.49 -1.61
C ALA A 92 -15.82 3.66 -0.61
N GLN A 93 -16.56 3.45 0.47
CA GLN A 93 -16.67 4.41 1.57
C GLN A 93 -15.29 4.76 2.12
N TYR A 94 -14.42 3.77 2.34
CA TYR A 94 -13.08 3.99 2.85
C TYR A 94 -12.16 4.72 1.86
N GLU A 95 -12.24 4.38 0.57
CA GLU A 95 -11.50 5.10 -0.49
C GLU A 95 -11.91 6.57 -0.52
N LEU A 96 -13.21 6.87 -0.49
CA LEU A 96 -13.72 8.24 -0.44
C LEU A 96 -13.26 8.97 0.81
N THR A 97 -13.28 8.30 1.96
CA THR A 97 -12.77 8.87 3.22
C THR A 97 -11.32 9.31 3.10
N LEU A 98 -10.46 8.46 2.53
CA LEU A 98 -9.05 8.80 2.36
C LEU A 98 -8.83 9.92 1.34
N LEU A 99 -9.56 9.90 0.22
CA LEU A 99 -9.45 10.94 -0.80
C LEU A 99 -9.90 12.31 -0.28
N ASP A 100 -11.02 12.38 0.43
CA ASP A 100 -11.49 13.62 1.01
C ASP A 100 -10.56 14.10 2.13
N TRP A 101 -10.04 13.19 2.95
CA TRP A 101 -9.02 13.51 3.95
C TRP A 101 -7.79 14.15 3.30
N ILE A 102 -7.31 13.57 2.21
CA ILE A 102 -6.18 14.12 1.46
C ILE A 102 -6.48 15.54 1.00
N GLU A 103 -7.64 15.77 0.37
CA GLU A 103 -8.01 17.09 -0.12
C GLU A 103 -8.11 18.14 0.98
N GLU A 104 -8.65 17.78 2.14
CA GLU A 104 -8.78 18.66 3.30
C GLU A 104 -7.44 18.96 3.98
N HIS A 105 -6.49 18.02 3.95
CA HIS A 105 -5.27 18.07 4.75
C HIS A 105 -3.99 18.34 3.95
N LYS A 106 -3.98 18.15 2.63
CA LYS A 106 -2.77 18.35 1.80
C LYS A 106 -2.21 19.77 1.85
N GLY A 107 -3.07 20.76 2.14
CA GLY A 107 -2.69 22.17 2.14
C GLY A 107 -2.20 22.63 0.76
N TYR A 108 -1.02 23.22 0.72
CA TYR A 108 -0.38 23.65 -0.53
C TYR A 108 0.49 22.56 -1.18
N ARG A 109 0.54 21.37 -0.59
CA ARG A 109 1.31 20.25 -1.13
C ARG A 109 0.60 19.66 -2.36
N GLU A 110 1.39 19.26 -3.34
CA GLU A 110 0.86 18.68 -4.59
C GLU A 110 0.76 17.16 -4.51
N PHE A 111 1.65 16.55 -3.73
CA PHE A 111 1.75 15.10 -3.60
C PHE A 111 1.47 14.67 -2.17
N VAL A 112 0.78 13.54 -2.06
CA VAL A 112 0.51 12.90 -0.79
C VAL A 112 0.88 11.43 -0.87
N ALA A 113 1.48 10.92 0.19
CA ALA A 113 1.60 9.50 0.47
C ALA A 113 0.98 9.20 1.84
N ILE A 114 0.49 8.00 2.03
CA ILE A 114 -0.15 7.57 3.28
C ILE A 114 0.71 6.49 3.95
N ALA A 115 0.80 6.55 5.27
CA ALA A 115 1.34 5.49 6.11
C ALA A 115 0.26 5.03 7.08
N GLY A 116 -0.37 3.89 6.78
CA GLY A 116 -1.46 3.33 7.58
C GLY A 116 -1.15 1.94 8.10
N LYS A 117 -2.07 1.35 8.85
CA LYS A 117 -1.97 -0.04 9.30
C LYS A 117 -3.32 -0.71 9.28
N CYS A 118 -3.32 -2.05 9.17
CA CYS A 118 -4.53 -2.85 9.14
C CYS A 118 -4.79 -3.65 10.44
N TRP A 119 -3.95 -3.51 11.46
CA TRP A 119 -4.06 -4.24 12.73
C TRP A 119 -3.45 -3.45 13.91
N PRO A 120 -3.75 -3.77 15.18
CA PRO A 120 -4.54 -4.94 15.59
C PRO A 120 -6.05 -4.70 15.64
N ALA A 121 -6.52 -3.44 15.62
CA ALA A 121 -7.93 -3.12 15.86
C ALA A 121 -8.71 -2.75 14.59
N PHE A 122 -8.04 -2.54 13.47
CA PHE A 122 -8.67 -2.04 12.25
C PHE A 122 -9.84 -2.93 11.80
N GLN A 123 -9.61 -4.26 11.70
CA GLN A 123 -10.62 -5.20 11.21
C GLN A 123 -11.89 -5.20 12.06
N THR A 124 -11.75 -5.12 13.37
CA THR A 124 -12.90 -5.16 14.29
C THR A 124 -13.66 -3.86 14.34
N GLN A 125 -13.02 -2.74 14.01
CA GLN A 125 -13.65 -1.42 13.99
C GLN A 125 -14.27 -1.09 12.64
N PHE A 126 -13.54 -1.29 11.56
CA PHE A 126 -13.99 -0.98 10.19
C PHE A 126 -14.77 -2.14 9.54
N GLY A 127 -14.50 -3.38 9.97
CA GLY A 127 -15.18 -4.58 9.46
C GLY A 127 -14.61 -5.11 8.13
N PHE A 128 -13.36 -4.74 7.79
CA PHE A 128 -12.64 -5.19 6.60
C PHE A 128 -11.13 -4.96 6.76
N VAL A 129 -10.33 -5.32 5.77
CA VAL A 129 -8.90 -4.94 5.66
C VAL A 129 -8.70 -3.97 4.49
N PRO A 130 -7.81 -2.95 4.61
CA PRO A 130 -7.72 -1.86 3.65
C PRO A 130 -6.88 -2.18 2.40
N CYS A 131 -6.32 -3.38 2.28
CA CYS A 131 -5.29 -3.72 1.29
C CYS A 131 -5.68 -3.35 -0.15
N TYR A 132 -6.90 -3.66 -0.60
CA TYR A 132 -7.36 -3.33 -1.95
C TYR A 132 -7.49 -1.82 -2.17
N VAL A 133 -7.99 -1.09 -1.20
CA VAL A 133 -8.05 0.38 -1.30
C VAL A 133 -6.64 0.96 -1.38
N ASN A 134 -5.71 0.48 -0.57
CA ASN A 134 -4.31 0.88 -0.64
C ASN A 134 -3.71 0.60 -2.03
N SER A 135 -4.00 -0.58 -2.60
CA SER A 135 -3.63 -0.96 -3.97
C SER A 135 -4.14 0.04 -5.01
N ARG A 136 -5.40 0.44 -4.90
CA ARG A 136 -6.03 1.40 -5.83
C ARG A 136 -5.39 2.79 -5.74
N LEU A 137 -5.18 3.30 -4.53
CA LEU A 137 -4.54 4.60 -4.31
C LEU A 137 -3.10 4.60 -4.85
N THR A 138 -2.32 3.56 -4.54
CA THR A 138 -0.97 3.38 -5.08
C THR A 138 -0.97 3.34 -6.61
N GLY A 139 -1.91 2.63 -7.22
CA GLY A 139 -2.09 2.57 -8.68
C GLY A 139 -2.47 3.91 -9.33
N ARG A 140 -2.92 4.87 -8.54
CA ARG A 140 -3.28 6.25 -8.95
C ARG A 140 -2.21 7.28 -8.60
N GLY A 141 -1.04 6.84 -8.13
CA GLY A 141 0.07 7.73 -7.77
C GLY A 141 0.00 8.31 -6.36
N ILE A 142 -0.83 7.74 -5.50
CA ILE A 142 -0.90 8.04 -4.05
C ILE A 142 -0.38 6.81 -3.30
N PRO A 143 0.93 6.70 -3.04
CA PRO A 143 1.49 5.55 -2.35
C PRO A 143 0.91 5.36 -0.96
N VAL A 144 0.61 4.11 -0.60
CA VAL A 144 0.10 3.75 0.73
C VAL A 144 0.93 2.62 1.30
N SER A 145 1.79 2.94 2.26
CA SER A 145 2.56 1.94 3.01
C SER A 145 1.75 1.34 4.15
N CYS A 146 2.00 0.08 4.45
CA CYS A 146 1.50 -0.58 5.67
C CYS A 146 2.39 -0.30 6.88
N GLU A 147 1.90 -0.70 8.05
CA GLU A 147 2.62 -0.70 9.34
C GLU A 147 3.03 0.71 9.82
N VAL A 148 2.37 1.75 9.30
CA VAL A 148 2.74 3.16 9.52
C VAL A 148 4.21 3.38 9.17
N ASP A 149 4.66 2.74 8.09
CA ASP A 149 6.03 2.84 7.61
C ASP A 149 6.22 4.12 6.80
N ILE A 150 6.55 5.21 7.49
CA ILE A 150 6.75 6.54 6.88
C ILE A 150 7.88 6.51 5.85
N TYR A 151 8.98 5.79 6.12
CA TYR A 151 10.08 5.66 5.16
C TYR A 151 9.73 4.68 4.01
N GLY A 152 8.82 3.74 4.23
CA GLY A 152 8.20 2.95 3.18
C GLY A 152 7.40 3.82 2.23
N ALA A 153 6.50 4.66 2.76
CA ALA A 153 5.72 5.62 1.97
C ALA A 153 6.61 6.59 1.18
N LEU A 154 7.68 7.10 1.80
CA LEU A 154 8.68 7.92 1.11
C LEU A 154 9.38 7.16 0.00
N SER A 155 9.77 5.89 0.24
CA SER A 155 10.42 5.05 -0.77
C SER A 155 9.49 4.79 -1.95
N GLU A 156 8.25 4.41 -1.70
CA GLU A 156 7.24 4.21 -2.76
C GLU A 156 7.02 5.50 -3.56
N PHE A 157 6.93 6.65 -2.90
CA PHE A 157 6.77 7.94 -3.58
C PHE A 157 7.94 8.24 -4.50
N ILE A 158 9.18 8.10 -4.02
CA ILE A 158 10.38 8.32 -4.85
C ILE A 158 10.44 7.34 -6.02
N GLY A 159 10.13 6.07 -5.77
CA GLY A 159 10.04 5.08 -6.84
C GLY A 159 9.01 5.46 -7.90
N THR A 160 7.84 5.90 -7.49
CA THR A 160 6.77 6.37 -8.40
C THR A 160 7.21 7.57 -9.22
N VAL A 161 7.85 8.56 -8.60
CA VAL A 161 8.35 9.76 -9.30
C VAL A 161 9.47 9.44 -10.28
N VAL A 162 10.34 8.48 -9.95
CA VAL A 162 11.45 8.06 -10.82
C VAL A 162 10.97 7.25 -12.01
N SER A 163 10.09 6.28 -11.77
CA SER A 163 9.60 5.37 -12.81
C SER A 163 8.45 5.94 -13.61
N GLU A 164 7.79 7.00 -13.12
CA GLU A 164 6.52 7.51 -13.66
C GLU A 164 5.42 6.44 -13.70
N ASP A 165 5.51 5.46 -12.78
CA ASP A 165 4.59 4.34 -12.67
C ASP A 165 4.46 3.91 -11.20
N ALA A 166 3.40 3.17 -10.89
CA ALA A 166 3.21 2.62 -9.55
C ALA A 166 4.31 1.62 -9.20
N VAL A 167 4.77 1.67 -7.97
CA VAL A 167 5.72 0.72 -7.39
C VAL A 167 5.04 -0.19 -6.37
N THR A 168 5.73 -1.22 -5.92
CA THR A 168 5.22 -2.18 -4.95
C THR A 168 6.11 -2.21 -3.72
N LEU A 169 5.51 -2.06 -2.54
CA LEU A 169 6.17 -2.31 -1.26
C LEU A 169 6.11 -3.80 -0.95
N LEU A 170 7.26 -4.42 -0.68
CA LEU A 170 7.35 -5.85 -0.41
C LEU A 170 8.14 -6.12 0.87
N ASP A 171 7.71 -7.15 1.58
CA ASP A 171 8.55 -7.87 2.53
C ASP A 171 9.51 -8.78 1.78
N ILE A 172 10.73 -8.89 2.27
CA ILE A 172 11.76 -9.75 1.68
C ILE A 172 12.06 -10.90 2.63
N ASN A 173 11.86 -12.12 2.14
CA ASN A 173 12.30 -13.33 2.81
C ASN A 173 13.40 -14.02 1.99
N ASN A 174 14.58 -14.15 2.57
CA ASN A 174 15.73 -14.81 1.94
C ASN A 174 15.70 -16.35 2.05
N THR A 175 14.66 -16.91 2.67
CA THR A 175 14.45 -18.35 2.77
C THR A 175 13.40 -18.80 1.76
N VAL A 176 13.87 -19.24 0.59
CA VAL A 176 13.00 -19.84 -0.43
C VAL A 176 12.86 -21.32 -0.13
N PRO A 177 11.63 -21.88 0.01
CA PRO A 177 11.42 -23.30 0.17
C PRO A 177 12.05 -24.12 -0.97
N ALA A 178 12.71 -25.22 -0.63
CA ALA A 178 13.44 -26.00 -1.63
C ALA A 178 12.54 -26.57 -2.74
N ASP A 179 11.34 -27.00 -2.38
CA ASP A 179 10.33 -27.48 -3.32
C ASP A 179 9.86 -26.41 -4.29
N LEU A 180 9.69 -25.18 -3.81
CA LEU A 180 9.37 -24.04 -4.65
C LEU A 180 10.52 -23.69 -5.61
N TYR A 181 11.77 -23.70 -5.10
CA TYR A 181 12.93 -23.49 -5.93
C TYR A 181 13.05 -24.56 -7.03
N GLU A 182 12.94 -25.83 -6.69
CA GLU A 182 12.99 -26.95 -7.63
C GLU A 182 11.92 -26.86 -8.71
N LYS A 183 10.72 -26.44 -8.33
CA LYS A 183 9.60 -26.31 -9.25
C LYS A 183 9.73 -25.11 -10.18
N GLU A 184 10.16 -23.96 -9.68
CA GLU A 184 10.03 -22.69 -10.39
C GLU A 184 11.35 -22.16 -10.97
N ILE A 185 12.50 -22.54 -10.40
CA ILE A 185 13.80 -21.97 -10.75
C ILE A 185 14.78 -23.00 -11.31
N ALA A 186 14.93 -24.15 -10.62
CA ALA A 186 15.93 -25.14 -10.97
C ALA A 186 15.75 -25.65 -12.42
N GLY A 187 16.82 -25.60 -13.19
CA GLY A 187 16.80 -25.99 -14.59
C GLY A 187 16.09 -25.05 -15.57
N LYS A 188 15.40 -24.02 -15.07
CA LYS A 188 14.76 -22.97 -15.89
C LYS A 188 15.58 -21.70 -15.95
N PHE A 189 16.29 -21.38 -14.88
CA PHE A 189 17.10 -20.18 -14.76
C PHE A 189 18.48 -20.52 -14.19
N PRO A 190 19.53 -19.71 -14.50
CA PRO A 190 20.91 -19.98 -14.08
C PRO A 190 21.21 -19.52 -12.64
N TYR A 191 20.22 -19.56 -11.74
CA TYR A 191 20.36 -19.10 -10.36
C TYR A 191 20.36 -20.29 -9.39
N ARG A 192 21.18 -20.21 -8.35
CA ARG A 192 21.19 -21.16 -7.24
C ARG A 192 20.13 -20.76 -6.21
N LEU A 193 19.73 -21.67 -5.34
CA LEU A 193 18.81 -21.38 -4.24
C LEU A 193 19.28 -20.16 -3.40
N THR A 194 20.60 -20.04 -3.18
CA THR A 194 21.20 -18.93 -2.43
C THR A 194 21.17 -17.59 -3.16
N ASP A 195 20.86 -17.58 -4.43
CA ASP A 195 20.78 -16.37 -5.27
C ASP A 195 19.32 -15.90 -5.39
N THR A 196 18.41 -16.53 -4.68
CA THR A 196 16.98 -16.27 -4.73
C THR A 196 16.41 -15.76 -3.38
N PHE A 197 15.33 -15.04 -3.45
CA PHE A 197 14.53 -14.61 -2.30
C PHE A 197 13.06 -14.59 -2.67
N MET A 198 12.20 -14.50 -1.69
CA MET A 198 10.77 -14.27 -1.89
C MET A 198 10.44 -12.81 -1.58
N GLY A 199 9.79 -12.14 -2.52
CA GLY A 199 9.15 -10.86 -2.28
C GLY A 199 7.64 -11.07 -2.18
N PHE A 200 7.00 -10.59 -1.12
CA PHE A 200 5.56 -10.71 -0.93
C PHE A 200 5.02 -9.59 -0.05
N HIS A 201 3.72 -9.38 -0.10
CA HIS A 201 3.00 -8.50 0.82
C HIS A 201 1.56 -8.98 1.01
N CYS A 202 0.84 -8.40 1.97
CA CYS A 202 -0.54 -8.77 2.30
C CYS A 202 -1.61 -8.37 1.26
N GLY A 203 -1.24 -7.96 0.04
CA GLY A 203 -2.19 -7.70 -1.04
C GLY A 203 -2.54 -6.23 -1.25
N ASN A 204 -1.60 -5.30 -1.00
CA ASN A 204 -1.72 -3.89 -1.37
C ASN A 204 -0.99 -3.53 -2.68
N THR A 205 -0.46 -4.51 -3.40
CA THR A 205 0.10 -4.30 -4.74
C THR A 205 -1.01 -3.89 -5.71
N THR A 206 -0.76 -2.87 -6.52
CA THR A 206 -1.75 -2.42 -7.51
C THR A 206 -2.08 -3.51 -8.52
N THR A 207 -3.36 -3.60 -8.91
CA THR A 207 -3.85 -4.55 -9.92
C THR A 207 -3.08 -4.45 -11.24
N LYS A 208 -2.56 -3.26 -11.59
CA LYS A 208 -1.73 -3.03 -12.78
C LYS A 208 -0.39 -3.79 -12.78
N LYS A 209 0.09 -4.21 -11.62
CA LYS A 209 1.34 -4.97 -11.44
C LYS A 209 1.10 -6.45 -11.16
N LEU A 210 -0.14 -6.92 -11.26
CA LEU A 210 -0.51 -8.31 -11.04
C LEU A 210 -0.87 -9.00 -12.36
N ALA A 211 -0.36 -10.22 -12.57
CA ALA A 211 -0.71 -11.05 -13.72
C ALA A 211 -2.16 -11.55 -13.62
N PHE A 212 -2.61 -11.83 -12.42
CA PHE A 212 -4.00 -12.00 -12.04
C PHE A 212 -4.18 -11.50 -10.61
N CYS A 213 -5.42 -11.19 -10.23
CA CYS A 213 -5.74 -10.93 -8.83
C CYS A 213 -7.18 -11.34 -8.54
N GLU A 214 -7.42 -11.71 -7.30
CA GLU A 214 -8.77 -11.91 -6.78
C GLU A 214 -8.91 -11.35 -5.37
N MET A 215 -10.11 -10.84 -5.07
CA MET A 215 -10.46 -10.35 -3.75
C MET A 215 -10.66 -11.54 -2.81
N LYS A 216 -9.94 -11.53 -1.70
CA LYS A 216 -10.01 -12.56 -0.67
C LYS A 216 -10.09 -11.97 0.74
N TYR A 217 -10.07 -12.83 1.72
CA TYR A 217 -9.83 -12.49 3.10
C TYR A 217 -8.34 -12.66 3.44
N GLN A 218 -7.86 -11.86 4.37
CA GLN A 218 -6.47 -11.87 4.80
C GLN A 218 -6.19 -13.08 5.71
N LEU A 219 -5.44 -14.04 5.20
CA LEU A 219 -5.23 -15.35 5.84
C LEU A 219 -4.56 -15.28 7.22
N ILE A 220 -3.65 -14.33 7.44
CA ILE A 220 -2.95 -14.20 8.73
C ILE A 220 -3.94 -13.75 9.81
N MET A 221 -4.79 -12.77 9.49
CA MET A 221 -5.79 -12.23 10.40
C MET A 221 -6.92 -13.21 10.66
N ALA A 222 -7.34 -13.98 9.66
CA ALA A 222 -8.40 -14.97 9.75
C ALA A 222 -8.04 -16.18 10.66
N ARG A 223 -6.79 -16.27 11.12
CA ARG A 223 -6.40 -17.24 12.16
C ARG A 223 -6.99 -16.91 13.52
N SER A 224 -7.30 -15.66 13.78
CA SER A 224 -7.78 -15.17 15.08
C SER A 224 -9.06 -14.34 15.02
N LEU A 225 -9.49 -13.94 13.83
CA LEU A 225 -10.67 -13.13 13.59
C LEU A 225 -11.61 -13.81 12.60
N PRO A 226 -12.92 -13.52 12.66
CA PRO A 226 -13.86 -14.01 11.64
C PRO A 226 -13.48 -13.58 10.22
N GLU A 227 -13.80 -14.42 9.24
CA GLU A 227 -13.52 -14.13 7.82
C GLU A 227 -14.20 -12.82 7.38
N GLU A 228 -15.40 -12.55 7.86
CA GLU A 228 -16.22 -11.41 7.48
C GLU A 228 -15.54 -10.06 7.73
N VAL A 229 -14.71 -9.97 8.77
CA VAL A 229 -13.97 -8.73 9.10
C VAL A 229 -12.55 -8.69 8.52
N THR A 230 -12.15 -9.72 7.82
CA THR A 230 -10.80 -9.83 7.21
C THR A 230 -10.81 -9.79 5.68
N GLN A 231 -11.97 -9.53 5.07
CA GLN A 231 -12.12 -9.34 3.61
C GLN A 231 -11.53 -8.00 3.18
N GLY A 232 -11.10 -7.90 1.94
CA GLY A 232 -10.56 -6.67 1.35
C GLY A 232 -9.09 -6.72 0.96
N THR A 233 -8.47 -7.92 1.00
CA THR A 233 -7.12 -8.14 0.44
C THR A 233 -7.18 -8.67 -0.98
N LEU A 234 -6.12 -8.46 -1.75
CA LEU A 234 -5.91 -9.09 -3.05
C LEU A 234 -4.94 -10.25 -2.93
N GLU A 235 -5.23 -11.35 -3.60
CA GLU A 235 -4.28 -12.42 -3.86
C GLU A 235 -3.97 -12.46 -5.34
N GLY A 236 -2.69 -12.53 -5.70
CA GLY A 236 -2.25 -12.54 -7.10
C GLY A 236 -0.74 -12.66 -7.22
N ASP A 237 -0.29 -12.90 -8.45
CA ASP A 237 1.12 -12.99 -8.78
C ASP A 237 1.60 -11.67 -9.37
N ILE A 238 2.71 -11.14 -8.85
CA ILE A 238 3.35 -9.95 -9.42
C ILE A 238 3.86 -10.28 -10.83
N LEU A 239 3.62 -9.37 -11.76
CA LEU A 239 4.09 -9.51 -13.14
C LEU A 239 5.61 -9.74 -13.19
N PRO A 240 6.07 -10.73 -13.96
CA PRO A 240 7.50 -10.97 -14.12
C PRO A 240 8.19 -9.84 -14.88
N GLY A 241 9.45 -9.59 -14.58
CA GLY A 241 10.26 -8.58 -15.26
C GLY A 241 11.54 -8.24 -14.48
N ASP A 242 12.36 -7.41 -15.08
CA ASP A 242 13.51 -6.83 -14.40
C ASP A 242 13.02 -5.79 -13.39
N VAL A 243 13.54 -5.86 -12.17
CA VAL A 243 13.14 -4.98 -11.08
C VAL A 243 14.35 -4.39 -10.36
N THR A 244 14.16 -3.21 -9.79
CA THR A 244 15.11 -2.58 -8.90
C THR A 244 14.53 -2.55 -7.49
N PHE A 245 15.28 -3.09 -6.54
CA PHE A 245 14.95 -3.00 -5.12
C PHE A 245 15.72 -1.86 -4.47
N PHE A 246 15.00 -1.08 -3.67
CA PHE A 246 15.63 -0.06 -2.85
C PHE A 246 14.78 0.22 -1.62
N ARG A 247 15.41 0.77 -0.61
CA ARG A 247 14.78 1.31 0.57
C ARG A 247 15.52 2.54 1.03
N LEU A 248 14.79 3.61 1.25
CA LEU A 248 15.32 4.77 1.98
C LEU A 248 15.18 4.53 3.47
N GLN A 249 16.21 4.89 4.20
CA GLN A 249 16.24 4.80 5.65
C GLN A 249 17.17 5.87 6.21
N SER A 250 16.87 6.40 7.40
CA SER A 250 17.81 7.28 8.08
C SER A 250 18.94 6.47 8.71
N THR A 251 20.10 7.05 8.75
CA THR A 251 21.29 6.55 9.48
C THR A 251 21.49 7.34 10.76
#